data_7007226b903759d3a5dd49b5c0d25d4f
#
_entry.id   7007226b903759d3a5dd49b5c0d25d4f
#
_cell.length_a   1.000
_cell.length_b   1.000
_cell.length_c   1.000
_cell.angle_alpha   90.00
_cell.angle_beta   90.00
_cell.angle_gamma   90.00
#
_symmetry.space_group_name_H-M   'P 1'
#
loop_
_entity.id
_entity.type
_entity.pdbx_description
1 polymer ?
#
loop_
_entity_poly.entity_id
_entity_poly.type
_entity_poly.pdbx_seq_one_letter_code
_entity_poly.pdbx_strand_id
1 'polypeptide(L)'
;MVKQLQASRSFTYVEMLFVLSIVSLLVFIQMQRLSFNKDNLTSPHSKISNLIMQFNYLKSKAIKDQQSITLIFNDFSTQVRVKEQYMQNSTIDLPQNTYIHPRTNLSYINFDKNGDVNKFGSLYLSIDKSLYKIIFHIEKGRLRYEKV
;
A
#
# COMPACT_ATOMS: atom_id res chain seq x y z
N MET A 1 3.54 5.29 69.90
CA MET A 1 3.46 5.60 68.48
C MET A 1 4.57 4.81 67.75
N VAL A 2 4.26 3.63 67.24
CA VAL A 2 5.24 2.74 66.60
C VAL A 2 5.26 3.05 65.09
N LYS A 3 6.34 3.61 64.60
CA LYS A 3 6.56 3.93 63.19
C LYS A 3 6.89 2.63 62.46
N GLN A 4 5.95 2.12 61.64
CA GLN A 4 6.25 0.97 60.79
C GLN A 4 7.26 1.40 59.73
N LEU A 5 8.44 0.81 59.76
CA LEU A 5 9.45 0.89 58.72
C LEU A 5 8.95 0.12 57.50
N GLN A 6 8.50 0.86 56.47
CA GLN A 6 8.27 0.27 55.16
C GLN A 6 9.57 -0.26 54.61
N ALA A 7 9.72 -1.58 54.52
CA ALA A 7 10.83 -2.22 53.85
C ALA A 7 10.70 -1.95 52.35
N SER A 8 11.52 -1.04 51.81
CA SER A 8 11.68 -0.86 50.40
C SER A 8 12.31 -2.14 49.79
N ARG A 9 11.51 -2.93 49.06
CA ARG A 9 12.04 -4.06 48.32
C ARG A 9 12.90 -3.52 47.17
N SER A 10 14.22 -3.52 47.33
CA SER A 10 15.15 -3.28 46.23
C SER A 10 15.23 -4.51 45.37
N PHE A 11 15.16 -4.32 44.05
CA PHE A 11 15.37 -5.41 43.10
C PHE A 11 16.74 -6.04 43.27
N THR A 12 16.78 -7.38 43.26
CA THR A 12 18.03 -8.09 43.28
C THR A 12 18.74 -7.99 41.92
N TYR A 13 20.08 -8.04 41.90
CA TYR A 13 20.86 -8.01 40.66
C TYR A 13 20.43 -9.13 39.68
N VAL A 14 20.11 -10.31 40.22
CA VAL A 14 19.65 -11.46 39.44
C VAL A 14 18.30 -11.20 38.77
N GLU A 15 17.39 -10.53 39.47
CA GLU A 15 16.07 -10.16 38.94
C GLU A 15 16.17 -9.17 37.76
N MET A 16 17.11 -8.18 37.91
CA MET A 16 17.40 -7.26 36.79
C MET A 16 18.00 -7.96 35.58
N LEU A 17 18.94 -8.92 35.79
CA LEU A 17 19.47 -9.73 34.68
C LEU A 17 18.39 -10.57 33.98
N PHE A 18 17.49 -11.16 34.76
CA PHE A 18 16.41 -11.95 34.22
C PHE A 18 15.44 -11.12 33.36
N VAL A 19 15.02 -9.94 33.85
CA VAL A 19 14.17 -9.02 33.11
C VAL A 19 14.86 -8.57 31.81
N LEU A 20 16.14 -8.22 31.87
CA LEU A 20 16.92 -7.78 30.70
C LEU A 20 17.04 -8.90 29.66
N SER A 21 17.19 -10.15 30.09
CA SER A 21 17.22 -11.33 29.23
C SER A 21 15.88 -11.51 28.50
N ILE A 22 14.73 -11.39 29.21
CA ILE A 22 13.40 -11.48 28.59
C ILE A 22 13.19 -10.35 27.57
N VAL A 23 13.55 -9.11 27.91
CA VAL A 23 13.41 -7.97 27.01
C VAL A 23 14.25 -8.18 25.75
N SER A 24 15.51 -8.63 25.89
CA SER A 24 16.38 -8.92 24.75
C SER A 24 15.80 -10.00 23.84
N LEU A 25 15.22 -11.04 24.41
CA LEU A 25 14.58 -12.14 23.66
C LEU A 25 13.33 -11.64 22.89
N LEU A 26 12.52 -10.79 23.51
CA LEU A 26 11.36 -10.19 22.84
C LEU A 26 11.78 -9.29 21.68
N VAL A 27 12.79 -8.46 21.85
CA VAL A 27 13.35 -7.60 20.79
C VAL A 27 13.90 -8.45 19.63
N PHE A 28 14.61 -9.53 19.95
CA PHE A 28 15.15 -10.45 18.94
C PHE A 28 14.04 -11.11 18.10
N ILE A 29 12.96 -11.57 18.74
CA ILE A 29 11.79 -12.15 18.04
C ILE A 29 11.13 -11.11 17.12
N GLN A 30 11.01 -9.86 17.56
CA GLN A 30 10.42 -8.79 16.73
C GLN A 30 11.31 -8.45 15.52
N MET A 31 12.62 -8.42 15.67
CA MET A 31 13.54 -8.19 14.55
C MET A 31 13.44 -9.27 13.48
N GLN A 32 13.25 -10.53 13.85
CA GLN A 32 13.03 -11.61 12.88
C GLN A 32 11.73 -11.42 12.08
N ARG A 33 10.64 -10.99 12.73
CA ARG A 33 9.37 -10.72 12.03
C ARG A 33 9.47 -9.61 10.99
N LEU A 34 10.28 -8.60 11.22
CA LEU A 34 10.53 -7.52 10.26
C LEU A 34 11.29 -8.01 9.01
N SER A 35 12.20 -8.96 9.17
CA SER A 35 12.92 -9.56 8.03
C SER A 35 12.02 -10.45 7.16
N PHE A 36 11.12 -11.23 7.74
CA PHE A 36 10.17 -12.06 6.99
C PHE A 36 9.15 -11.25 6.16
N ASN A 37 8.83 -10.02 6.58
CA ASN A 37 7.91 -9.16 5.80
C ASN A 37 8.54 -8.57 4.54
N LYS A 38 9.86 -8.54 4.42
CA LYS A 38 10.55 -7.95 3.27
C LYS A 38 10.39 -8.81 2.00
N ASP A 39 10.35 -10.12 2.14
CA ASP A 39 10.15 -11.06 1.03
C ASP A 39 8.69 -11.04 0.50
N ASN A 40 7.73 -10.78 1.39
CA ASN A 40 6.33 -10.62 1.00
C ASN A 40 6.05 -9.32 0.23
N LEU A 41 6.85 -8.26 0.43
CA LEU A 41 6.70 -7.00 -0.29
C LEU A 41 7.21 -7.06 -1.74
N THR A 42 8.04 -8.04 -2.05
CA THR A 42 8.60 -8.26 -3.41
C THR A 42 7.76 -9.20 -4.26
N SER A 43 6.79 -9.90 -3.69
CA SER A 43 5.95 -10.81 -4.46
C SER A 43 5.09 -10.04 -5.49
N PRO A 44 4.84 -10.60 -6.70
CA PRO A 44 3.99 -9.95 -7.70
C PRO A 44 2.59 -9.61 -7.17
N HIS A 45 2.07 -10.43 -6.27
CA HIS A 45 0.78 -10.23 -5.62
C HIS A 45 0.78 -8.99 -4.71
N SER A 46 1.82 -8.78 -3.92
CA SER A 46 1.92 -7.59 -3.07
C SER A 46 2.16 -6.32 -3.88
N LYS A 47 2.92 -6.41 -4.98
CA LYS A 47 3.12 -5.29 -5.90
C LYS A 47 1.79 -4.78 -6.46
N ILE A 48 0.92 -5.67 -6.94
CA ILE A 48 -0.37 -5.28 -7.50
C ILE A 48 -1.35 -4.81 -6.41
N SER A 49 -1.34 -5.45 -5.24
CA SER A 49 -2.17 -5.05 -4.10
C SER A 49 -1.83 -3.64 -3.63
N ASN A 50 -0.54 -3.29 -3.55
CA ASN A 50 -0.08 -1.95 -3.21
C ASN A 50 -0.52 -0.91 -4.25
N LEU A 51 -0.47 -1.24 -5.54
CA LEU A 51 -0.94 -0.34 -6.59
C LEU A 51 -2.44 -0.08 -6.50
N ILE A 52 -3.24 -1.12 -6.25
CA ILE A 52 -4.69 -0.99 -6.02
C ILE A 52 -4.98 -0.12 -4.80
N MET A 53 -4.18 -0.27 -3.73
CA MET A 53 -4.29 0.56 -2.53
C MET A 53 -4.05 2.04 -2.85
N GLN A 54 -3.05 2.35 -3.70
CA GLN A 54 -2.79 3.72 -4.16
C GLN A 54 -3.94 4.27 -5.00
N PHE A 55 -4.53 3.47 -5.90
CA PHE A 55 -5.71 3.90 -6.67
C PHE A 55 -6.92 4.15 -5.78
N ASN A 56 -7.17 3.28 -4.79
CA ASN A 56 -8.23 3.50 -3.81
C ASN A 56 -7.99 4.74 -2.93
N TYR A 57 -6.73 5.04 -2.60
CA TYR A 57 -6.37 6.28 -1.92
C TYR A 57 -6.73 7.51 -2.76
N LEU A 58 -6.38 7.52 -4.07
CA LEU A 58 -6.73 8.63 -4.96
C LEU A 58 -8.24 8.78 -5.13
N LYS A 59 -8.97 7.68 -5.23
CA LYS A 59 -10.43 7.68 -5.21
C LYS A 59 -10.98 8.31 -3.92
N SER A 60 -10.47 7.90 -2.76
CA SER A 60 -10.88 8.47 -1.46
C SER A 60 -10.52 9.96 -1.36
N LYS A 61 -9.39 10.35 -1.93
CA LYS A 61 -8.98 11.75 -2.02
C LYS A 61 -9.93 12.56 -2.89
N ALA A 62 -10.36 12.02 -4.05
CA ALA A 62 -11.34 12.68 -4.92
C ALA A 62 -12.65 12.99 -4.18
N ILE A 63 -13.14 12.02 -3.38
CA ILE A 63 -14.35 12.18 -2.54
C ILE A 63 -14.11 13.22 -1.44
N LYS A 64 -12.99 13.13 -0.71
CA LYS A 64 -12.67 14.02 0.40
C LYS A 64 -12.54 15.46 -0.06
N ASP A 65 -11.80 15.69 -1.13
CA ASP A 65 -11.47 17.02 -1.63
C ASP A 65 -12.55 17.56 -2.59
N GLN A 66 -13.63 16.79 -2.84
CA GLN A 66 -14.74 17.12 -3.73
C GLN A 66 -14.29 17.56 -5.14
N GLN A 67 -13.22 16.95 -5.63
CA GLN A 67 -12.64 17.23 -6.95
C GLN A 67 -12.39 15.96 -7.74
N SER A 68 -12.36 16.08 -9.08
CA SER A 68 -12.06 14.93 -9.92
C SER A 68 -10.56 14.68 -10.01
N ILE A 69 -10.18 13.40 -10.00
CA ILE A 69 -8.80 12.95 -10.17
C ILE A 69 -8.74 12.00 -11.38
N THR A 70 -7.88 12.32 -12.34
CA THR A 70 -7.70 11.54 -13.56
C THR A 70 -6.38 10.78 -13.53
N LEU A 71 -6.44 9.46 -13.74
CA LEU A 71 -5.30 8.60 -13.98
C LEU A 71 -5.09 8.45 -15.48
N ILE A 72 -3.88 8.66 -15.97
CA ILE A 72 -3.53 8.54 -17.39
C ILE A 72 -2.53 7.41 -17.54
N PHE A 73 -2.85 6.47 -18.43
CA PHE A 73 -2.08 5.28 -18.72
C PHE A 73 -1.43 5.39 -20.09
N ASN A 74 -0.12 5.20 -20.17
CA ASN A 74 0.60 5.15 -21.43
C ASN A 74 1.22 3.76 -21.60
N ASP A 75 1.16 3.23 -22.80
CA ASP A 75 1.77 1.95 -23.11
C ASP A 75 3.27 1.95 -22.82
N PHE A 76 3.78 0.82 -22.32
CA PHE A 76 5.17 0.61 -21.92
C PHE A 76 5.69 1.55 -20.83
N SER A 77 4.83 2.38 -20.24
CA SER A 77 5.23 3.26 -19.15
C SER A 77 5.44 2.49 -17.85
N THR A 78 6.45 2.91 -17.09
CA THR A 78 6.69 2.49 -15.71
C THR A 78 6.06 3.44 -14.69
N GLN A 79 5.25 4.40 -15.17
CA GLN A 79 4.59 5.41 -14.35
C GLN A 79 3.15 5.61 -14.80
N VAL A 80 2.28 5.88 -13.83
CA VAL A 80 0.90 6.35 -14.05
C VAL A 80 0.88 7.84 -13.74
N ARG A 81 0.46 8.65 -14.72
CA ARG A 81 0.30 10.09 -14.48
C ARG A 81 -1.03 10.37 -13.79
N VAL A 82 -0.99 11.22 -12.77
CA VAL A 82 -2.16 11.63 -11.99
C VAL A 82 -2.39 13.11 -12.24
N LYS A 83 -3.57 13.46 -12.72
CA LYS A 83 -3.99 14.86 -12.94
C LYS A 83 -5.10 15.19 -11.95
N GLU A 84 -4.85 16.15 -11.08
CA GLU A 84 -5.81 16.72 -10.14
C GLU A 84 -6.30 18.07 -10.67
N GLN A 85 -7.55 18.44 -10.38
CA GLN A 85 -8.18 19.62 -10.97
C GLN A 85 -7.50 20.93 -10.57
N TYR A 86 -7.01 21.01 -9.33
CA TYR A 86 -6.44 22.25 -8.75
C TYR A 86 -4.99 22.11 -8.27
N MET A 87 -4.35 20.97 -8.50
CA MET A 87 -2.97 20.71 -8.09
C MET A 87 -2.06 20.44 -9.28
N GLN A 88 -0.74 20.51 -9.04
CA GLN A 88 0.25 20.08 -10.03
C GLN A 88 0.09 18.60 -10.34
N ASN A 89 0.33 18.25 -11.60
CA ASN A 89 0.36 16.86 -12.04
C ASN A 89 1.38 16.07 -11.21
N SER A 90 0.96 14.94 -10.70
CA SER A 90 1.81 13.99 -9.98
C SER A 90 1.95 12.70 -10.76
N THR A 91 2.88 11.84 -10.35
CA THR A 91 3.09 10.52 -10.93
C THR A 91 3.09 9.46 -9.84
N ILE A 92 2.60 8.28 -10.17
CA ILE A 92 2.75 7.07 -9.38
C ILE A 92 3.76 6.20 -10.10
N ASP A 93 4.89 5.93 -9.45
CA ASP A 93 5.87 4.99 -9.97
C ASP A 93 5.35 3.56 -9.77
N LEU A 94 5.40 2.77 -10.83
CA LEU A 94 5.09 1.36 -10.76
C LEU A 94 6.23 0.61 -10.04
N PRO A 95 5.93 -0.50 -9.36
CA PRO A 95 6.96 -1.31 -8.73
C PRO A 95 8.05 -1.76 -9.70
N GLN A 96 9.23 -2.10 -9.18
CA GLN A 96 10.33 -2.61 -10.00
C GLN A 96 9.89 -3.78 -10.89
N ASN A 97 10.39 -3.82 -12.12
CA ASN A 97 10.05 -4.81 -13.15
C ASN A 97 8.55 -4.83 -13.51
N THR A 98 7.91 -3.66 -13.45
CA THR A 98 6.49 -3.51 -13.80
C THR A 98 6.33 -2.43 -14.86
N TYR A 99 5.51 -2.70 -15.88
CA TYR A 99 5.13 -1.70 -16.89
C TYR A 99 3.69 -1.92 -17.36
N ILE A 100 3.10 -0.87 -17.94
CA ILE A 100 1.76 -0.93 -18.55
C ILE A 100 1.87 -1.66 -19.88
N HIS A 101 1.10 -2.75 -19.99
CA HIS A 101 1.11 -3.58 -21.17
C HIS A 101 0.18 -2.99 -22.26
N PRO A 102 0.57 -3.02 -23.57
CA PRO A 102 -0.24 -2.45 -24.68
C PRO A 102 -1.61 -3.08 -24.88
N ARG A 103 -1.89 -4.21 -24.23
CA ARG A 103 -3.24 -4.81 -24.19
C ARG A 103 -4.24 -3.97 -23.37
N THR A 104 -3.77 -2.94 -22.68
CA THR A 104 -4.61 -2.01 -21.91
C THR A 104 -5.60 -1.33 -22.83
N ASN A 105 -6.90 -1.41 -22.51
CA ASN A 105 -7.95 -0.77 -23.28
C ASN A 105 -8.39 0.58 -22.71
N LEU A 106 -7.67 1.09 -21.71
CA LEU A 106 -7.93 2.35 -21.03
C LEU A 106 -6.74 3.30 -21.23
N SER A 107 -6.96 4.41 -21.91
CA SER A 107 -5.97 5.51 -21.96
C SER A 107 -6.02 6.38 -20.71
N TYR A 108 -7.19 6.51 -20.09
CA TYR A 108 -7.35 7.22 -18.83
C TYR A 108 -8.59 6.76 -18.07
N ILE A 109 -8.61 7.03 -16.78
CA ILE A 109 -9.75 6.88 -15.87
C ILE A 109 -9.90 8.14 -15.05
N ASN A 110 -11.14 8.57 -14.84
CA ASN A 110 -11.46 9.69 -13.97
C ASN A 110 -12.29 9.21 -12.78
N PHE A 111 -11.82 9.47 -11.57
CA PHE A 111 -12.61 9.38 -10.35
C PHE A 111 -13.32 10.72 -10.16
N ASP A 112 -14.63 10.72 -10.09
CA ASP A 112 -15.40 11.92 -9.80
C ASP A 112 -15.45 12.19 -8.27
N LYS A 113 -16.09 13.30 -7.90
CA LYS A 113 -16.29 13.70 -6.49
C LYS A 113 -17.08 12.71 -5.65
N ASN A 114 -17.81 11.78 -6.25
CA ASN A 114 -18.56 10.72 -5.57
C ASN A 114 -17.74 9.41 -5.51
N GLY A 115 -16.58 9.37 -6.15
CA GLY A 115 -15.73 8.19 -6.29
C GLY A 115 -16.19 7.23 -7.38
N ASP A 116 -17.08 7.66 -8.25
CA ASP A 116 -17.49 6.88 -9.41
C ASP A 116 -16.47 7.01 -10.53
N VAL A 117 -16.42 6.00 -11.40
CA VAL A 117 -15.50 5.92 -12.52
C VAL A 117 -16.23 6.19 -13.82
N ASN A 118 -15.67 7.04 -14.65
CA ASN A 118 -16.29 7.46 -15.93
C ASN A 118 -16.34 6.38 -17.01
N LYS A 119 -15.51 5.33 -16.90
CA LYS A 119 -15.40 4.27 -17.91
C LYS A 119 -15.19 2.90 -17.28
N PHE A 120 -15.80 1.88 -17.88
CA PHE A 120 -15.44 0.49 -17.66
C PHE A 120 -14.24 0.12 -18.52
N GLY A 121 -13.31 -0.66 -17.96
CA GLY A 121 -12.19 -1.17 -18.72
C GLY A 121 -11.14 -1.86 -17.87
N SER A 122 -10.07 -2.25 -18.53
CA SER A 122 -9.01 -3.03 -17.92
C SER A 122 -7.63 -2.41 -18.19
N LEU A 123 -6.87 -2.30 -17.13
CA LEU A 123 -5.44 -1.96 -17.15
C LEU A 123 -4.65 -3.27 -17.06
N TYR A 124 -3.83 -3.55 -18.04
CA TYR A 124 -2.94 -4.69 -18.02
C TYR A 124 -1.53 -4.26 -17.61
N LEU A 125 -0.98 -4.99 -16.66
CA LEU A 125 0.36 -4.77 -16.11
C LEU A 125 1.20 -6.03 -16.30
N SER A 126 2.39 -5.86 -16.84
CA SER A 126 3.41 -6.90 -16.79
C SER A 126 4.21 -6.74 -15.51
N ILE A 127 4.18 -7.74 -14.64
CA ILE A 127 4.88 -7.74 -13.33
C ILE A 127 5.76 -8.99 -13.30
N ASP A 128 7.07 -8.83 -13.22
CA ASP A 128 8.03 -9.93 -13.16
C ASP A 128 7.74 -11.02 -14.22
N LYS A 129 7.48 -10.62 -15.48
CA LYS A 129 7.11 -11.47 -16.65
C LYS A 129 5.73 -12.14 -16.55
N SER A 130 4.95 -11.89 -15.52
CA SER A 130 3.54 -12.34 -15.41
C SER A 130 2.60 -11.21 -15.79
N LEU A 131 1.52 -11.54 -16.50
CA LEU A 131 0.51 -10.56 -16.89
C LEU A 131 -0.61 -10.53 -15.84
N TYR A 132 -0.94 -9.33 -15.37
CA TYR A 132 -2.04 -9.06 -14.46
C TYR A 132 -3.00 -8.08 -15.10
N LYS A 133 -4.28 -8.21 -14.77
CA LYS A 133 -5.36 -7.36 -15.26
C LYS A 133 -6.05 -6.71 -14.07
N ILE A 134 -6.10 -5.39 -14.03
CA ILE A 134 -6.93 -4.61 -13.09
C ILE A 134 -8.18 -4.18 -13.84
N ILE A 135 -9.34 -4.51 -13.28
CA ILE A 135 -10.66 -4.21 -13.85
C ILE A 135 -11.25 -3.05 -13.06
N PHE A 136 -11.65 -2.02 -13.78
CA PHE A 136 -12.34 -0.86 -13.25
C PHE A 136 -13.83 -0.97 -13.56
N HIS A 137 -14.66 -0.97 -12.53
CA HIS A 137 -16.12 -1.02 -12.66
C HIS A 137 -16.70 0.39 -12.52
N ILE A 138 -17.67 0.75 -13.37
CA ILE A 138 -18.32 2.08 -13.38
C ILE A 138 -18.99 2.36 -12.03
N GLU A 139 -19.73 1.37 -11.50
CA GLU A 139 -20.44 1.54 -10.24
C GLU A 139 -19.48 1.57 -9.06
N LYS A 140 -19.50 2.69 -8.32
CA LYS A 140 -18.71 2.92 -7.08
C LYS A 140 -17.21 2.70 -7.24
N GLY A 141 -16.68 2.79 -8.47
CA GLY A 141 -15.25 2.68 -8.76
C GLY A 141 -14.59 1.45 -8.12
N ARG A 142 -15.23 0.27 -8.16
CA ARG A 142 -14.65 -0.96 -7.61
C ARG A 142 -13.50 -1.42 -8.48
N LEU A 143 -12.41 -1.79 -7.81
CA LEU A 143 -11.21 -2.32 -8.43
C LEU A 143 -11.10 -3.81 -8.11
N ARG A 144 -10.88 -4.62 -9.13
CA ARG A 144 -10.54 -6.04 -9.00
C ARG A 144 -9.31 -6.33 -9.83
N TYR A 145 -8.57 -7.35 -9.46
CA TYR A 145 -7.44 -7.82 -10.28
C TYR A 145 -7.47 -9.34 -10.38
N GLU A 146 -6.90 -9.81 -11.46
CA GLU A 146 -6.71 -11.22 -11.75
C GLU A 146 -5.38 -11.43 -12.48
N LYS A 147 -4.79 -12.61 -12.32
CA LYS A 147 -3.65 -13.03 -13.12
C LYS A 147 -4.18 -13.62 -14.44
N VAL A 148 -3.58 -13.23 -15.55
CA VAL A 148 -3.97 -13.66 -16.90
C VAL A 148 -3.03 -14.76 -17.39
#